data_2986734720587cbf0d255d2a79e251ad
#
_entry.id   2986734720587cbf0d255d2a79e251ad
#
_cell.length_a   1.000
_cell.length_b   1.000
_cell.length_c   1.000
_cell.angle_alpha   90.00
_cell.angle_beta   90.00
_cell.angle_gamma   90.00
#
_symmetry.space_group_name_H-M   'P 1'
#
loop_
_entity.id
_entity.type
_entity.pdbx_description
1 polymer ?
#
loop_
_entity_poly.entity_id
_entity_poly.type
_entity_poly.pdbx_seq_one_letter_code
_entity_poly.pdbx_strand_id
1 'polypeptide(L)'
;MNPERKSIHNYKFVEPQLAVLRGLGARLDLTHKDAFKEAYGNLLGILSIEVNIIVVHTLMQFCDSPLRCFTFQDYQLTSTLEEYSHILGIMTKNQVPYIRTKELPKYQDLAEALHMGNKEIELNLKLKGGIHGFTSKFLVDKVITFAEGGSWMTFNAHLTLLIYGIVLFPNMKEFVDLAAIHIFLTQNLIPTLLADTYYSIHVRTQKKKGTIICCTPLLYRWFISHLPSKGPFVENKDNLKWSQRIMSLKAEDIPWYSRVYNGVKLILNCGDFPNVPLLGTK
;
A
#
# COMPACT_ATOMS: atom_id res chain seq x y z
N MET A 1 -8.97 -2.79 38.52
CA MET A 1 -9.57 -3.47 37.36
C MET A 1 -8.50 -4.37 36.76
N ASN A 2 -8.72 -5.68 36.70
CA ASN A 2 -7.79 -6.58 36.05
C ASN A 2 -7.78 -6.24 34.54
N PRO A 3 -6.61 -5.98 33.91
CA PRO A 3 -6.58 -5.82 32.48
C PRO A 3 -6.92 -7.18 31.89
N GLU A 4 -8.08 -7.27 31.23
CA GLU A 4 -8.44 -8.44 30.44
C GLU A 4 -7.25 -8.78 29.53
N ARG A 5 -6.68 -9.98 29.70
CA ARG A 5 -5.67 -10.50 28.80
C ARG A 5 -6.28 -10.56 27.41
N LYS A 6 -6.02 -9.54 26.57
CA LYS A 6 -6.38 -9.59 25.15
C LYS A 6 -5.74 -10.86 24.59
N SER A 7 -6.57 -11.76 24.09
CA SER A 7 -6.08 -12.99 23.46
C SER A 7 -5.22 -12.62 22.24
N ILE A 8 -4.01 -13.15 22.17
CA ILE A 8 -3.12 -12.95 21.01
C ILE A 8 -3.75 -13.64 19.81
N HIS A 9 -4.07 -12.87 18.78
CA HIS A 9 -4.62 -13.40 17.53
C HIS A 9 -3.54 -13.50 16.47
N ASN A 10 -3.42 -14.67 15.85
CA ASN A 10 -2.47 -14.89 14.76
C ASN A 10 -3.14 -14.57 13.40
N TYR A 11 -2.84 -13.41 12.87
CA TYR A 11 -3.21 -13.03 11.51
C TYR A 11 -2.10 -13.44 10.53
N LYS A 12 -2.49 -13.83 9.31
CA LYS A 12 -1.55 -13.98 8.19
C LYS A 12 -1.62 -12.71 7.34
N PHE A 13 -0.52 -12.39 6.69
CA PHE A 13 -0.45 -11.34 5.69
C PHE A 13 -0.13 -11.94 4.33
N VAL A 14 -0.59 -11.28 3.27
CA VAL A 14 -0.12 -11.59 1.93
C VAL A 14 1.30 -11.02 1.79
N GLU A 15 2.26 -11.87 1.49
CA GLU A 15 3.63 -11.46 1.18
C GLU A 15 3.77 -11.33 -0.34
N PRO A 16 3.94 -10.09 -0.86
CA PRO A 16 4.11 -9.91 -2.29
C PRO A 16 5.46 -10.47 -2.76
N GLN A 17 5.46 -11.08 -3.95
CA GLN A 17 6.69 -11.57 -4.58
C GLN A 17 7.48 -10.39 -5.19
N LEU A 18 8.27 -9.71 -4.38
CA LEU A 18 8.98 -8.48 -4.77
C LEU A 18 10.22 -8.73 -5.65
N ALA A 19 10.82 -9.93 -5.62
CA ALA A 19 12.09 -10.19 -6.31
C ALA A 19 12.04 -9.90 -7.81
N VAL A 20 10.98 -10.35 -8.49
CA VAL A 20 10.79 -10.11 -9.93
C VAL A 20 10.62 -8.63 -10.20
N LEU A 21 9.77 -7.93 -9.43
CA LEU A 21 9.50 -6.50 -9.62
C LEU A 21 10.75 -5.64 -9.34
N ARG A 22 11.54 -6.00 -8.33
CA ARG A 22 12.84 -5.37 -8.06
C ARG A 22 13.81 -5.54 -9.22
N GLY A 23 13.88 -6.76 -9.79
CA GLY A 23 14.70 -7.04 -10.96
C GLY A 23 14.27 -6.23 -12.19
N LEU A 24 12.97 -6.07 -12.41
CA LEU A 24 12.45 -5.21 -13.48
C LEU A 24 12.77 -3.72 -13.22
N GLY A 25 12.54 -3.22 -12.02
CA GLY A 25 12.88 -1.83 -11.64
C GLY A 25 14.38 -1.53 -11.72
N ALA A 26 15.25 -2.53 -11.52
CA ALA A 26 16.69 -2.39 -11.64
C ALA A 26 17.17 -2.20 -13.09
N ARG A 27 16.34 -2.49 -14.10
CA ARG A 27 16.66 -2.24 -15.52
C ARG A 27 16.59 -0.75 -15.89
N LEU A 28 15.90 0.07 -15.09
CA LEU A 28 15.85 1.51 -15.27
C LEU A 28 17.17 2.14 -14.83
N ASP A 29 17.79 2.94 -15.69
CA ASP A 29 18.85 3.86 -15.31
C ASP A 29 18.32 5.06 -14.50
N LEU A 30 19.19 5.98 -14.11
CA LEU A 30 18.78 7.14 -13.30
C LEU A 30 17.75 8.01 -14.00
N THR A 31 17.93 8.32 -15.28
CA THR A 31 17.01 9.16 -16.05
C THR A 31 15.63 8.53 -16.17
N HIS A 32 15.57 7.22 -16.43
CA HIS A 32 14.30 6.50 -16.54
C HIS A 32 13.64 6.29 -15.17
N LYS A 33 14.41 6.18 -14.07
CA LYS A 33 13.86 6.16 -12.70
C LYS A 33 13.24 7.50 -12.32
N ASP A 34 13.87 8.61 -12.71
CA ASP A 34 13.32 9.95 -12.47
C ASP A 34 12.01 10.16 -13.26
N ALA A 35 11.99 9.79 -14.54
CA ALA A 35 10.78 9.82 -15.36
C ALA A 35 9.66 8.90 -14.80
N PHE A 36 10.03 7.70 -14.30
CA PHE A 36 9.07 6.81 -13.62
C PHE A 36 8.51 7.47 -12.37
N LYS A 37 9.37 8.07 -11.54
CA LYS A 37 8.96 8.73 -10.29
C LYS A 37 8.08 9.95 -10.54
N GLU A 38 8.35 10.72 -11.58
CA GLU A 38 7.52 11.86 -11.99
C GLU A 38 6.11 11.41 -12.39
N ALA A 39 6.00 10.33 -13.19
CA ALA A 39 4.73 9.83 -13.70
C ALA A 39 3.91 9.02 -12.66
N TYR A 40 4.57 8.23 -11.83
CA TYR A 40 3.94 7.22 -10.97
C TYR A 40 4.33 7.31 -9.50
N GLY A 41 5.04 8.35 -9.11
CA GLY A 41 5.49 8.54 -7.71
C GLY A 41 6.57 7.54 -7.29
N ASN A 42 6.71 7.38 -5.98
CA ASN A 42 7.77 6.57 -5.36
C ASN A 42 7.42 5.07 -5.28
N LEU A 43 6.76 4.51 -6.30
CA LEU A 43 6.35 3.10 -6.30
C LEU A 43 7.55 2.14 -6.28
N LEU A 44 8.65 2.50 -6.94
CA LEU A 44 9.88 1.70 -6.87
C LEU A 44 10.48 1.68 -5.46
N GLY A 45 10.32 2.78 -4.70
CA GLY A 45 10.74 2.85 -3.30
C GLY A 45 9.96 1.87 -2.40
N ILE A 46 8.69 1.62 -2.69
CA ILE A 46 7.89 0.62 -1.96
C ILE A 46 8.43 -0.79 -2.15
N LEU A 47 8.94 -1.11 -3.33
CA LEU A 47 9.56 -2.41 -3.60
C LEU A 47 10.83 -2.66 -2.78
N SER A 48 11.50 -1.61 -2.35
CA SER A 48 12.75 -1.68 -1.58
C SER A 48 12.53 -1.87 -0.08
N ILE A 49 11.29 -1.76 0.41
CA ILE A 49 10.99 -1.88 1.83
C ILE A 49 11.15 -3.34 2.27
N GLU A 50 12.04 -3.56 3.23
CA GLU A 50 12.18 -4.83 3.91
C GLU A 50 11.23 -4.87 5.12
N VAL A 51 10.14 -5.59 4.96
CA VAL A 51 9.11 -5.67 5.99
C VAL A 51 9.54 -6.62 7.10
N ASN A 52 9.67 -6.10 8.32
CA ASN A 52 9.71 -6.97 9.49
C ASN A 52 8.29 -7.39 9.86
N ILE A 53 7.91 -8.58 9.45
CA ILE A 53 6.55 -9.09 9.62
C ILE A 53 6.13 -9.20 11.09
N ILE A 54 7.08 -9.39 12.01
CA ILE A 54 6.81 -9.44 13.45
C ILE A 54 6.28 -8.11 13.96
N VAL A 55 6.80 -7.00 13.43
CA VAL A 55 6.32 -5.65 13.75
C VAL A 55 4.87 -5.47 13.32
N VAL A 56 4.54 -5.90 12.10
CA VAL A 56 3.18 -5.79 11.56
C VAL A 56 2.21 -6.68 12.33
N HIS A 57 2.61 -7.90 12.67
CA HIS A 57 1.81 -8.79 13.54
C HIS A 57 1.60 -8.18 14.92
N THR A 58 2.62 -7.53 15.47
CA THR A 58 2.50 -6.85 16.76
C THR A 58 1.53 -5.67 16.66
N LEU A 59 1.64 -4.85 15.63
CA LEU A 59 0.72 -3.73 15.38
C LEU A 59 -0.75 -4.18 15.37
N MET A 60 -1.05 -5.33 14.76
CA MET A 60 -2.42 -5.86 14.69
C MET A 60 -3.02 -6.21 16.06
N GLN A 61 -2.21 -6.42 17.09
CA GLN A 61 -2.74 -6.66 18.44
C GLN A 61 -3.33 -5.39 19.08
N PHE A 62 -2.95 -4.22 18.57
CA PHE A 62 -3.45 -2.91 19.00
C PHE A 62 -4.60 -2.39 18.14
N CYS A 63 -5.01 -3.14 17.11
CA CYS A 63 -6.09 -2.72 16.22
C CYS A 63 -7.41 -2.59 16.96
N ASP A 64 -7.98 -1.38 16.91
CA ASP A 64 -9.34 -1.08 17.30
C ASP A 64 -10.20 -0.98 16.04
N SER A 65 -10.81 -2.09 15.69
CA SER A 65 -11.57 -2.22 14.45
C SER A 65 -12.76 -1.26 14.33
N PRO A 66 -13.59 -1.05 15.38
CA PRO A 66 -14.66 -0.07 15.37
C PRO A 66 -14.17 1.36 15.13
N LEU A 67 -13.08 1.75 15.77
CA LEU A 67 -12.52 3.11 15.64
C LEU A 67 -11.61 3.28 14.42
N ARG A 68 -11.25 2.19 13.73
CA ARG A 68 -10.32 2.18 12.58
C ARG A 68 -8.98 2.84 12.90
N CYS A 69 -8.45 2.54 14.08
CA CYS A 69 -7.16 3.03 14.55
C CYS A 69 -6.40 1.92 15.29
N PHE A 70 -5.20 2.22 15.71
CA PHE A 70 -4.42 1.38 16.59
C PHE A 70 -4.38 2.07 17.96
N THR A 71 -4.95 1.42 18.97
CA THR A 71 -5.08 1.96 20.33
C THR A 71 -4.01 1.37 21.23
N PHE A 72 -3.12 2.22 21.68
CA PHE A 72 -2.07 1.92 22.65
C PHE A 72 -2.50 2.34 24.06
N GLN A 73 -1.56 2.36 25.01
CA GLN A 73 -1.90 2.60 26.42
C GLN A 73 -2.49 4.01 26.65
N ASP A 74 -1.87 5.03 26.07
CA ASP A 74 -2.20 6.46 26.29
C ASP A 74 -2.27 7.28 24.99
N TYR A 75 -2.22 6.63 23.81
CA TYR A 75 -2.34 7.26 22.52
C TYR A 75 -3.01 6.35 21.49
N GLN A 76 -3.41 6.96 20.39
CA GLN A 76 -3.97 6.26 19.23
C GLN A 76 -3.23 6.72 17.96
N LEU A 77 -3.05 5.79 17.02
CA LEU A 77 -2.49 6.06 15.71
C LEU A 77 -3.46 5.60 14.62
N THR A 78 -3.62 6.42 13.60
CA THR A 78 -4.29 6.04 12.35
C THR A 78 -3.55 6.68 11.19
N SER A 79 -3.40 5.95 10.08
CA SER A 79 -2.78 6.51 8.89
C SER A 79 -3.74 7.47 8.18
N THR A 80 -3.16 8.51 7.57
CA THR A 80 -3.88 9.57 6.90
C THR A 80 -3.60 9.58 5.39
N LEU A 81 -4.44 10.27 4.63
CA LEU A 81 -4.25 10.43 3.18
C LEU A 81 -2.95 11.18 2.88
N GLU A 82 -2.62 12.18 3.70
CA GLU A 82 -1.41 12.98 3.56
C GLU A 82 -0.14 12.13 3.75
N GLU A 83 -0.13 11.25 4.76
CA GLU A 83 0.99 10.35 5.02
C GLU A 83 1.21 9.35 3.89
N TYR A 84 0.13 8.72 3.41
CA TYR A 84 0.21 7.79 2.27
C TYR A 84 0.64 8.51 0.99
N SER A 85 0.08 9.70 0.75
CA SER A 85 0.48 10.57 -0.37
C SER A 85 1.97 10.92 -0.31
N HIS A 86 2.46 11.29 0.87
CA HIS A 86 3.87 11.63 1.06
C HIS A 86 4.80 10.42 0.84
N ILE A 87 4.50 9.27 1.44
CA ILE A 87 5.32 8.06 1.31
C ILE A 87 5.40 7.61 -0.16
N LEU A 88 4.28 7.68 -0.86
CA LEU A 88 4.19 7.28 -2.26
C LEU A 88 4.61 8.37 -3.25
N GLY A 89 4.74 9.63 -2.81
CA GLY A 89 5.03 10.75 -3.70
C GLY A 89 3.93 10.97 -4.75
N ILE A 90 2.67 10.65 -4.42
CA ILE A 90 1.51 10.75 -5.32
C ILE A 90 0.50 11.69 -4.69
N MET A 91 0.07 12.71 -5.44
CA MET A 91 -0.93 13.65 -4.95
C MET A 91 -2.30 12.98 -4.80
N THR A 92 -2.95 13.27 -3.69
CA THR A 92 -4.32 12.80 -3.46
C THR A 92 -5.29 13.62 -4.30
N LYS A 93 -6.14 12.92 -5.05
CA LYS A 93 -7.30 13.52 -5.72
C LYS A 93 -8.46 13.58 -4.73
N ASN A 94 -9.28 14.64 -4.79
CA ASN A 94 -10.51 14.74 -3.99
C ASN A 94 -11.59 13.83 -4.59
N GLN A 95 -11.45 12.54 -4.41
CA GLN A 95 -12.33 11.50 -4.95
C GLN A 95 -12.62 10.47 -3.86
N VAL A 96 -13.83 9.93 -3.85
CA VAL A 96 -14.16 8.77 -3.01
C VAL A 96 -13.29 7.57 -3.37
N PRO A 97 -12.98 6.69 -2.41
CA PRO A 97 -12.30 5.43 -2.70
C PRO A 97 -13.02 4.66 -3.80
N TYR A 98 -12.26 3.90 -4.59
CA TYR A 98 -12.83 3.07 -5.63
C TYR A 98 -13.84 2.07 -5.04
N ILE A 99 -15.04 2.05 -5.62
CA ILE A 99 -16.07 1.08 -5.29
C ILE A 99 -16.02 -0.03 -6.33
N ARG A 100 -15.86 -1.26 -5.86
CA ARG A 100 -15.71 -2.43 -6.74
C ARG A 100 -16.89 -2.57 -7.69
N THR A 101 -16.59 -2.59 -8.98
CA THR A 101 -17.52 -2.90 -10.06
C THR A 101 -17.17 -4.23 -10.73
N LYS A 102 -18.15 -4.84 -11.41
CA LYS A 102 -17.95 -5.98 -12.31
C LYS A 102 -17.82 -5.54 -13.77
N GLU A 103 -18.06 -4.27 -14.04
CA GLU A 103 -17.96 -3.72 -15.38
C GLU A 103 -16.53 -3.72 -15.88
N LEU A 104 -16.33 -4.18 -17.11
CA LEU A 104 -15.04 -4.10 -17.76
C LEU A 104 -14.76 -2.66 -18.20
N PRO A 105 -13.54 -2.16 -18.03
CA PRO A 105 -13.15 -0.89 -18.63
C PRO A 105 -13.25 -1.00 -20.14
N LYS A 106 -13.41 0.11 -20.81
CA LYS A 106 -13.34 0.13 -22.28
C LYS A 106 -11.95 -0.34 -22.69
N TYR A 107 -11.88 -1.25 -23.65
CA TYR A 107 -10.61 -1.76 -24.16
C TYR A 107 -9.73 -0.65 -24.73
N GLN A 108 -10.35 0.40 -25.28
CA GLN A 108 -9.63 1.56 -25.77
C GLN A 108 -8.90 2.30 -24.65
N ASP A 109 -9.53 2.52 -23.49
CA ASP A 109 -8.91 3.20 -22.35
C ASP A 109 -7.70 2.40 -21.82
N LEU A 110 -7.82 1.05 -21.79
CA LEU A 110 -6.73 0.15 -21.47
C LEU A 110 -5.62 0.17 -22.51
N ALA A 111 -6.00 0.18 -23.79
CA ALA A 111 -5.06 0.22 -24.90
C ALA A 111 -4.20 1.48 -24.87
N GLU A 112 -4.83 2.62 -24.63
CA GLU A 112 -4.15 3.91 -24.49
C GLU A 112 -3.23 3.93 -23.25
N ALA A 113 -3.74 3.51 -22.10
CA ALA A 113 -2.98 3.53 -20.83
C ALA A 113 -1.79 2.57 -20.83
N LEU A 114 -1.90 1.43 -21.51
CA LEU A 114 -0.85 0.41 -21.59
C LEU A 114 -0.06 0.46 -22.90
N HIS A 115 -0.40 1.35 -23.81
CA HIS A 115 0.20 1.45 -25.16
C HIS A 115 0.18 0.09 -25.89
N MET A 116 -0.97 -0.59 -25.86
CA MET A 116 -1.20 -1.90 -26.45
C MET A 116 -2.33 -1.86 -27.47
N GLY A 117 -2.37 -2.86 -28.37
CA GLY A 117 -3.50 -3.02 -29.28
C GLY A 117 -4.75 -3.59 -28.60
N ASN A 118 -5.95 -3.16 -28.99
CA ASN A 118 -7.22 -3.66 -28.44
C ASN A 118 -7.35 -5.18 -28.53
N LYS A 119 -6.95 -5.80 -29.66
CA LYS A 119 -6.98 -7.26 -29.83
C LYS A 119 -6.06 -7.99 -28.85
N GLU A 120 -4.93 -7.39 -28.54
CA GLU A 120 -3.97 -7.97 -27.58
C GLU A 120 -4.53 -7.95 -26.17
N ILE A 121 -5.20 -6.85 -25.76
CA ILE A 121 -5.91 -6.75 -24.50
C ILE A 121 -6.99 -7.81 -24.38
N GLU A 122 -7.86 -7.90 -25.38
CA GLU A 122 -8.96 -8.88 -25.44
C GLU A 122 -8.46 -10.33 -25.30
N LEU A 123 -7.39 -10.68 -26.01
CA LEU A 123 -6.79 -12.01 -25.95
C LEU A 123 -6.16 -12.35 -24.60
N ASN A 124 -5.66 -11.36 -23.84
CA ASN A 124 -4.91 -11.56 -22.61
C ASN A 124 -5.66 -11.20 -21.35
N LEU A 125 -6.82 -10.54 -21.45
CA LEU A 125 -7.71 -10.32 -20.32
C LEU A 125 -8.40 -11.67 -19.97
N LYS A 126 -7.92 -12.31 -18.92
CA LYS A 126 -8.37 -13.65 -18.51
C LYS A 126 -9.38 -13.58 -17.37
N LEU A 127 -10.14 -14.66 -17.21
CA LEU A 127 -11.05 -14.86 -16.09
C LEU A 127 -10.43 -15.83 -15.08
N LYS A 128 -10.24 -15.39 -13.84
CA LYS A 128 -9.74 -16.21 -12.73
C LYS A 128 -10.66 -16.06 -11.54
N GLY A 129 -11.25 -17.16 -11.06
CA GLY A 129 -12.19 -17.11 -9.94
C GLY A 129 -13.40 -16.18 -10.17
N GLY A 130 -13.86 -16.04 -11.40
CA GLY A 130 -14.98 -15.16 -11.76
C GLY A 130 -14.60 -13.67 -11.87
N ILE A 131 -13.31 -13.32 -11.80
CA ILE A 131 -12.81 -11.96 -11.88
C ILE A 131 -11.89 -11.83 -13.09
N HIS A 132 -12.11 -10.81 -13.91
CA HIS A 132 -11.24 -10.49 -15.05
C HIS A 132 -9.94 -9.82 -14.58
N GLY A 133 -8.90 -9.98 -15.38
CA GLY A 133 -7.60 -9.36 -15.14
C GLY A 133 -6.50 -9.93 -16.03
N PHE A 134 -5.28 -9.52 -15.76
CA PHE A 134 -4.09 -10.02 -16.44
C PHE A 134 -3.30 -10.96 -15.54
N THR A 135 -2.72 -12.00 -16.09
CA THR A 135 -1.74 -12.81 -15.35
C THR A 135 -0.47 -11.98 -15.15
N SER A 136 0.18 -12.12 -13.98
CA SER A 136 1.46 -11.45 -13.73
C SER A 136 2.52 -11.85 -14.74
N LYS A 137 2.51 -13.12 -15.18
CA LYS A 137 3.44 -13.62 -16.20
C LYS A 137 3.31 -12.81 -17.50
N PHE A 138 2.09 -12.64 -18.02
CA PHE A 138 1.87 -11.86 -19.24
C PHE A 138 2.43 -10.44 -19.13
N LEU A 139 2.13 -9.75 -18.04
CA LEU A 139 2.63 -8.38 -17.84
C LEU A 139 4.15 -8.33 -17.66
N VAL A 140 4.76 -9.32 -16.96
CA VAL A 140 6.22 -9.43 -16.82
C VAL A 140 6.88 -9.62 -18.18
N ASP A 141 6.35 -10.55 -19.00
CA ASP A 141 6.87 -10.80 -20.35
C ASP A 141 6.81 -9.51 -21.20
N LYS A 142 5.73 -8.73 -21.07
CA LYS A 142 5.60 -7.43 -21.74
C LYS A 142 6.63 -6.42 -21.25
N VAL A 143 6.81 -6.27 -19.94
CA VAL A 143 7.81 -5.38 -19.37
C VAL A 143 9.21 -5.71 -19.90
N ILE A 144 9.56 -7.00 -19.98
CA ILE A 144 10.86 -7.45 -20.51
C ILE A 144 10.98 -7.05 -21.99
N THR A 145 9.98 -7.36 -22.81
CA THR A 145 9.97 -7.01 -24.25
C THR A 145 10.14 -5.51 -24.48
N PHE A 146 9.45 -4.66 -23.69
CA PHE A 146 9.55 -3.21 -23.82
C PHE A 146 10.90 -2.66 -23.34
N ALA A 147 11.52 -3.29 -22.33
CA ALA A 147 12.88 -2.93 -21.93
C ALA A 147 13.88 -3.25 -23.05
N GLU A 148 13.78 -4.42 -23.68
CA GLU A 148 14.66 -4.82 -24.80
C GLU A 148 14.45 -3.93 -26.04
N GLY A 149 13.23 -3.48 -26.28
CA GLY A 149 12.89 -2.55 -27.37
C GLY A 149 13.14 -1.07 -27.05
N GLY A 150 13.61 -0.72 -25.84
CA GLY A 150 13.84 0.67 -25.43
C GLY A 150 12.55 1.51 -25.25
N SER A 151 11.39 0.88 -25.16
CA SER A 151 10.08 1.55 -25.06
C SER A 151 9.74 1.83 -23.58
N TRP A 152 10.47 2.76 -22.98
CA TRP A 152 10.43 3.00 -21.53
C TRP A 152 9.08 3.53 -21.01
N MET A 153 8.34 4.30 -21.81
CA MET A 153 7.00 4.76 -21.42
C MET A 153 6.04 3.59 -21.24
N THR A 154 6.03 2.67 -22.19
CA THR A 154 5.20 1.45 -22.15
C THR A 154 5.69 0.50 -21.05
N PHE A 155 7.01 0.37 -20.89
CA PHE A 155 7.62 -0.36 -19.77
C PHE A 155 7.09 0.16 -18.42
N ASN A 156 7.12 1.47 -18.20
CA ASN A 156 6.70 2.10 -16.97
C ASN A 156 5.22 1.84 -16.67
N ALA A 157 4.34 1.95 -17.67
CA ALA A 157 2.92 1.69 -17.50
C ALA A 157 2.64 0.23 -17.06
N HIS A 158 3.28 -0.74 -17.73
CA HIS A 158 3.11 -2.16 -17.39
C HIS A 158 3.71 -2.52 -16.03
N LEU A 159 4.90 -2.01 -15.71
CA LEU A 159 5.52 -2.21 -14.39
C LEU A 159 4.65 -1.60 -13.29
N THR A 160 4.08 -0.41 -13.53
CA THR A 160 3.16 0.23 -12.58
C THR A 160 1.92 -0.64 -12.35
N LEU A 161 1.30 -1.12 -13.42
CA LEU A 161 0.13 -1.99 -13.31
C LEU A 161 0.44 -3.29 -12.55
N LEU A 162 1.63 -3.88 -12.77
CA LEU A 162 2.12 -5.02 -11.97
C LEU A 162 2.23 -4.66 -10.48
N ILE A 163 2.82 -3.51 -10.16
CA ILE A 163 2.96 -3.05 -8.76
C ILE A 163 1.57 -2.87 -8.14
N TYR A 164 0.62 -2.30 -8.87
CA TYR A 164 -0.77 -2.15 -8.38
C TYR A 164 -1.38 -3.49 -7.98
N GLY A 165 -1.35 -4.49 -8.86
CA GLY A 165 -2.02 -5.76 -8.60
C GLY A 165 -1.28 -6.72 -7.68
N ILE A 166 0.06 -6.64 -7.63
CA ILE A 166 0.86 -7.63 -6.86
C ILE A 166 1.29 -7.08 -5.48
N VAL A 167 1.45 -5.76 -5.35
CA VAL A 167 1.97 -5.13 -4.13
C VAL A 167 0.94 -4.28 -3.42
N LEU A 168 0.29 -3.37 -4.14
CA LEU A 168 -0.63 -2.41 -3.53
C LEU A 168 -2.00 -3.06 -3.22
N PHE A 169 -2.52 -3.85 -4.13
CA PHE A 169 -3.80 -4.57 -4.02
C PHE A 169 -3.61 -6.07 -4.29
N PRO A 170 -2.91 -6.81 -3.41
CA PRO A 170 -2.53 -8.20 -3.65
C PRO A 170 -3.72 -9.17 -3.47
N ASN A 171 -4.85 -8.86 -4.13
CA ASN A 171 -6.11 -9.59 -3.98
C ASN A 171 -6.04 -11.03 -4.48
N MET A 172 -5.26 -11.29 -5.52
CA MET A 172 -5.15 -12.58 -6.16
C MET A 172 -3.69 -12.92 -6.48
N LYS A 173 -3.28 -14.10 -6.07
CA LYS A 173 -1.91 -14.58 -6.32
C LYS A 173 -1.62 -14.62 -7.84
N GLU A 174 -0.50 -14.01 -8.25
CA GLU A 174 -0.01 -14.00 -9.64
C GLU A 174 -1.02 -13.44 -10.65
N PHE A 175 -1.85 -12.51 -10.23
CA PHE A 175 -2.92 -11.97 -11.06
C PHE A 175 -3.20 -10.51 -10.71
N VAL A 176 -3.27 -9.66 -11.71
CA VAL A 176 -3.66 -8.26 -11.59
C VAL A 176 -5.14 -8.18 -11.92
N ASP A 177 -5.94 -8.06 -10.90
CA ASP A 177 -7.40 -8.13 -11.02
C ASP A 177 -8.02 -6.83 -11.58
N LEU A 178 -9.29 -6.93 -11.91
CA LEU A 178 -10.07 -5.82 -12.47
C LEU A 178 -10.07 -4.58 -11.57
N ALA A 179 -10.07 -4.75 -10.25
CA ALA A 179 -10.05 -3.64 -9.31
C ALA A 179 -8.72 -2.85 -9.44
N ALA A 180 -7.58 -3.55 -9.45
CA ALA A 180 -6.27 -2.91 -9.64
C ALA A 180 -6.18 -2.19 -11.00
N ILE A 181 -6.76 -2.77 -12.05
CA ILE A 181 -6.84 -2.16 -13.38
C ILE A 181 -7.65 -0.86 -13.34
N HIS A 182 -8.83 -0.86 -12.76
CA HIS A 182 -9.66 0.34 -12.65
C HIS A 182 -8.99 1.44 -11.83
N ILE A 183 -8.34 1.09 -10.70
CA ILE A 183 -7.64 2.05 -9.86
C ILE A 183 -6.46 2.66 -10.63
N PHE A 184 -5.75 1.85 -11.42
CA PHE A 184 -4.67 2.33 -12.30
C PHE A 184 -5.20 3.33 -13.34
N LEU A 185 -6.28 3.02 -14.05
CA LEU A 185 -6.87 3.88 -15.08
C LEU A 185 -7.41 5.19 -14.50
N THR A 186 -8.07 5.15 -13.36
CA THR A 186 -8.66 6.33 -12.72
C THR A 186 -7.65 7.14 -11.92
N GLN A 187 -6.47 6.56 -11.65
CA GLN A 187 -5.44 7.14 -10.78
C GLN A 187 -5.97 7.50 -9.37
N ASN A 188 -7.01 6.82 -8.91
CA ASN A 188 -7.60 7.03 -7.59
C ASN A 188 -6.93 6.14 -6.55
N LEU A 189 -5.59 6.24 -6.46
CA LEU A 189 -4.78 5.33 -5.67
C LEU A 189 -4.90 5.58 -4.17
N ILE A 190 -4.56 6.78 -3.71
CA ILE A 190 -4.35 7.06 -2.28
C ILE A 190 -5.61 6.81 -1.44
N PRO A 191 -6.79 7.37 -1.76
CA PRO A 191 -8.00 7.10 -1.00
C PRO A 191 -8.40 5.64 -1.00
N THR A 192 -8.25 4.98 -2.16
CA THR A 192 -8.60 3.56 -2.30
C THR A 192 -7.67 2.67 -1.47
N LEU A 193 -6.37 2.95 -1.49
CA LEU A 193 -5.37 2.17 -0.77
C LEU A 193 -5.53 2.28 0.75
N LEU A 194 -5.84 3.48 1.25
CA LEU A 194 -6.13 3.70 2.65
C LEU A 194 -7.41 2.96 3.07
N ALA A 195 -8.49 3.09 2.30
CA ALA A 195 -9.75 2.42 2.55
C ALA A 195 -9.61 0.88 2.51
N ASP A 196 -8.90 0.34 1.52
CA ASP A 196 -8.64 -1.10 1.38
C ASP A 196 -7.87 -1.65 2.57
N THR A 197 -6.85 -0.93 3.03
CA THR A 197 -6.06 -1.31 4.21
C THR A 197 -6.94 -1.47 5.44
N TYR A 198 -7.73 -0.46 5.79
CA TYR A 198 -8.59 -0.52 6.97
C TYR A 198 -9.76 -1.48 6.81
N TYR A 199 -10.32 -1.61 5.62
CA TYR A 199 -11.36 -2.60 5.34
C TYR A 199 -10.83 -4.03 5.53
N SER A 200 -9.67 -4.34 4.97
CA SER A 200 -9.07 -5.68 5.10
C SER A 200 -8.74 -6.02 6.56
N ILE A 201 -8.15 -5.07 7.29
CA ILE A 201 -7.87 -5.23 8.73
C ILE A 201 -9.17 -5.45 9.49
N HIS A 202 -10.18 -4.59 9.31
CA HIS A 202 -11.46 -4.67 10.00
C HIS A 202 -12.15 -6.03 9.82
N VAL A 203 -12.29 -6.48 8.57
CA VAL A 203 -12.97 -7.77 8.27
C VAL A 203 -12.25 -8.96 8.93
N ARG A 204 -10.92 -8.92 9.07
CA ARG A 204 -10.16 -10.04 9.65
C ARG A 204 -10.07 -9.96 11.17
N THR A 205 -9.95 -8.76 11.72
CA THR A 205 -9.94 -8.58 13.17
C THR A 205 -11.28 -8.89 13.80
N GLN A 206 -12.40 -8.55 13.16
CA GLN A 206 -13.73 -9.00 13.59
C GLN A 206 -13.85 -10.52 13.65
N LYS A 207 -13.30 -11.22 12.66
CA LYS A 207 -13.31 -12.69 12.59
C LYS A 207 -12.25 -13.34 13.47
N LYS A 208 -11.33 -12.56 14.05
CA LYS A 208 -10.17 -13.00 14.85
C LYS A 208 -9.30 -14.04 14.17
N LYS A 209 -9.37 -14.15 12.83
CA LYS A 209 -8.62 -15.12 12.02
C LYS A 209 -8.60 -14.74 10.54
N GLY A 210 -7.65 -15.34 9.82
CA GLY A 210 -7.58 -15.27 8.36
C GLY A 210 -6.41 -14.43 7.87
N THR A 211 -6.38 -14.17 6.57
CA THR A 211 -5.32 -13.43 5.90
C THR A 211 -5.75 -12.00 5.67
N ILE A 212 -4.98 -11.05 6.16
CA ILE A 212 -5.12 -9.62 5.89
C ILE A 212 -4.52 -9.37 4.51
N ILE A 213 -5.30 -8.78 3.61
CA ILE A 213 -4.93 -8.51 2.22
C ILE A 213 -4.83 -7.00 2.08
N CYS A 214 -3.63 -6.45 2.21
CA CYS A 214 -3.35 -5.02 2.05
C CYS A 214 -1.90 -4.82 1.61
N CYS A 215 -1.54 -3.59 1.28
CA CYS A 215 -0.15 -3.22 1.01
C CYS A 215 0.67 -3.23 2.31
N THR A 216 1.15 -4.42 2.70
CA THR A 216 1.94 -4.62 3.93
C THR A 216 3.21 -3.73 3.96
N PRO A 217 3.98 -3.53 2.86
CA PRO A 217 5.13 -2.63 2.88
C PRO A 217 4.77 -1.19 3.23
N LEU A 218 3.66 -0.67 2.71
CA LEU A 218 3.23 0.70 3.00
C LEU A 218 2.76 0.85 4.45
N LEU A 219 1.95 -0.08 4.94
CA LEU A 219 1.50 -0.11 6.34
C LEU A 219 2.70 -0.19 7.31
N TYR A 220 3.68 -1.05 7.01
CA TYR A 220 4.91 -1.15 7.78
C TYR A 220 5.71 0.16 7.77
N ARG A 221 5.93 0.75 6.59
CA ARG A 221 6.67 1.99 6.43
C ARG A 221 6.03 3.15 7.18
N TRP A 222 4.70 3.24 7.08
CA TRP A 222 3.93 4.22 7.84
C TRP A 222 4.13 4.02 9.35
N PHE A 223 3.93 2.82 9.87
CA PHE A 223 4.05 2.57 11.30
C PHE A 223 5.44 2.85 11.84
N ILE A 224 6.49 2.40 11.14
CA ILE A 224 7.89 2.65 11.55
C ILE A 224 8.20 4.17 11.61
N SER A 225 7.57 5.00 10.79
CA SER A 225 7.79 6.44 10.82
C SER A 225 7.26 7.12 12.10
N HIS A 226 6.39 6.44 12.84
CA HIS A 226 5.86 6.88 14.14
C HIS A 226 6.60 6.27 15.34
N LEU A 227 7.64 5.49 15.11
CA LEU A 227 8.43 4.92 16.21
C LEU A 227 9.68 5.78 16.47
N PRO A 228 10.18 5.81 17.72
CA PRO A 228 11.43 6.51 18.04
C PRO A 228 12.58 6.02 17.17
N SER A 229 13.34 6.96 16.60
CA SER A 229 14.50 6.68 15.75
C SER A 229 15.83 6.68 16.51
N LYS A 230 15.81 6.95 17.81
CA LYS A 230 16.99 7.06 18.70
C LYS A 230 16.64 6.56 20.10
N GLY A 231 17.70 6.40 20.92
CA GLY A 231 17.56 6.08 22.34
C GLY A 231 17.19 4.63 22.64
N PRO A 232 16.69 4.36 23.85
CA PRO A 232 16.51 3.01 24.38
C PRO A 232 15.64 2.11 23.51
N PHE A 233 14.65 2.68 22.84
CA PHE A 233 13.77 1.94 21.92
C PHE A 233 14.57 1.29 20.78
N VAL A 234 15.54 2.01 20.19
CA VAL A 234 16.35 1.51 19.04
C VAL A 234 17.50 0.65 19.55
N GLU A 235 18.18 1.09 20.62
CA GLU A 235 19.33 0.39 21.19
C GLU A 235 18.97 -1.00 21.72
N ASN A 236 17.77 -1.14 22.28
CA ASN A 236 17.20 -2.40 22.77
C ASN A 236 18.20 -3.23 23.61
N LYS A 237 18.89 -2.58 24.55
CA LYS A 237 19.94 -3.22 25.38
C LYS A 237 19.45 -4.45 26.14
N ASP A 238 18.16 -4.46 26.52
CA ASP A 238 17.52 -5.54 27.25
C ASP A 238 17.01 -6.67 26.34
N ASN A 239 17.27 -6.61 25.03
CA ASN A 239 16.81 -7.59 24.03
C ASN A 239 15.30 -7.86 24.08
N LEU A 240 14.49 -6.84 24.30
CA LEU A 240 13.04 -6.93 24.38
C LEU A 240 12.43 -7.33 23.03
N LYS A 241 11.36 -8.12 23.10
CA LYS A 241 10.54 -8.45 21.92
C LYS A 241 9.81 -7.19 21.40
N TRP A 242 9.46 -7.17 20.14
CA TRP A 242 8.73 -6.05 19.54
C TRP A 242 7.47 -5.68 20.30
N SER A 243 6.69 -6.67 20.79
CA SER A 243 5.50 -6.43 21.60
C SER A 243 5.81 -5.67 22.88
N GLN A 244 6.88 -6.03 23.58
CA GLN A 244 7.31 -5.37 24.81
C GLN A 244 7.80 -3.94 24.53
N ARG A 245 8.60 -3.76 23.46
CA ARG A 245 9.09 -2.43 23.04
C ARG A 245 7.94 -1.50 22.68
N ILE A 246 6.97 -1.97 21.90
CA ILE A 246 5.81 -1.16 21.49
C ILE A 246 4.90 -0.88 22.71
N MET A 247 4.69 -1.85 23.59
CA MET A 247 3.90 -1.65 24.81
C MET A 247 4.52 -0.68 25.81
N SER A 248 5.83 -0.49 25.79
CA SER A 248 6.53 0.45 26.69
C SER A 248 6.49 1.90 26.17
N LEU A 249 6.09 2.15 24.92
CA LEU A 249 6.00 3.48 24.35
C LEU A 249 4.82 4.25 24.94
N LYS A 250 5.07 5.53 25.22
CA LYS A 250 4.08 6.51 25.67
C LYS A 250 3.86 7.55 24.58
N ALA A 251 2.81 8.35 24.72
CA ALA A 251 2.51 9.45 23.80
C ALA A 251 3.70 10.41 23.62
N GLU A 252 4.49 10.65 24.66
CA GLU A 252 5.68 11.51 24.62
C GLU A 252 6.84 10.94 23.80
N ASP A 253 6.87 9.62 23.60
CA ASP A 253 7.91 8.94 22.82
C ASP A 253 7.61 8.98 21.32
N ILE A 254 6.37 9.28 20.93
CA ILE A 254 5.92 9.25 19.55
C ILE A 254 6.32 10.54 18.83
N PRO A 255 6.98 10.44 17.66
CA PRO A 255 7.30 11.60 16.83
C PRO A 255 6.05 12.13 16.12
N TRP A 256 5.19 12.86 16.87
CA TRP A 256 3.95 13.45 16.34
C TRP A 256 4.16 14.47 15.23
N TYR A 257 5.32 15.11 15.23
CA TYR A 257 5.68 16.13 14.26
C TYR A 257 6.78 15.66 13.33
N SER A 258 6.59 15.85 12.05
CA SER A 258 7.63 15.69 11.05
C SER A 258 7.67 16.90 10.11
N ARG A 259 8.86 17.45 9.91
CA ARG A 259 9.09 18.61 9.00
C ARG A 259 8.71 18.31 7.55
N VAL A 260 8.62 17.04 7.17
CA VAL A 260 8.22 16.63 5.81
C VAL A 260 6.78 17.01 5.47
N TYR A 261 5.96 17.27 6.51
CA TYR A 261 4.57 17.70 6.34
C TYR A 261 4.38 19.22 6.46
N ASN A 262 5.48 20.01 6.56
CA ASN A 262 5.36 21.46 6.58
C ASN A 262 4.76 21.98 5.28
N GLY A 263 3.71 22.77 5.41
CA GLY A 263 3.00 23.35 4.26
C GLY A 263 2.08 22.37 3.51
N VAL A 264 1.94 21.12 3.98
CA VAL A 264 0.97 20.18 3.42
C VAL A 264 -0.45 20.66 3.70
N LYS A 265 -1.27 20.74 2.65
CA LYS A 265 -2.68 21.08 2.79
C LYS A 265 -3.43 19.89 3.41
N LEU A 266 -4.11 20.13 4.52
CA LEU A 266 -4.91 19.11 5.18
C LEU A 266 -6.10 18.68 4.32
N ILE A 267 -6.36 17.39 4.28
CA ILE A 267 -7.44 16.78 3.52
C ILE A 267 -8.55 16.42 4.50
N LEU A 268 -9.55 17.27 4.60
CA LEU A 268 -10.66 17.07 5.52
C LEU A 268 -11.75 16.14 4.98
N ASN A 269 -11.86 16.08 3.66
CA ASN A 269 -12.88 15.25 2.98
C ASN A 269 -12.26 14.48 1.82
N CYS A 270 -12.84 13.32 1.52
CA CYS A 270 -12.56 12.51 0.36
C CYS A 270 -13.87 12.31 -0.42
N GLY A 271 -14.12 13.12 -1.42
CA GLY A 271 -15.47 13.32 -1.97
C GLY A 271 -16.38 13.86 -0.87
N ASP A 272 -17.55 13.25 -0.69
CA ASP A 272 -18.53 13.62 0.33
C ASP A 272 -18.27 13.02 1.72
N PHE A 273 -17.22 12.24 1.89
CA PHE A 273 -16.91 11.58 3.15
C PHE A 273 -15.84 12.35 3.94
N PRO A 274 -16.06 12.56 5.27
CA PRO A 274 -15.03 13.15 6.12
C PRO A 274 -13.81 12.25 6.22
N ASN A 275 -12.63 12.85 6.24
CA ASN A 275 -11.35 12.17 6.43
C ASN A 275 -10.81 12.47 7.84
N VAL A 276 -9.95 11.58 8.34
CA VAL A 276 -9.18 11.83 9.54
C VAL A 276 -8.04 12.80 9.17
N PRO A 277 -8.02 14.01 9.75
CA PRO A 277 -6.98 14.99 9.41
C PRO A 277 -5.63 14.56 9.97
N LEU A 278 -4.56 14.94 9.27
CA LEU A 278 -3.20 14.82 9.78
C LEU A 278 -3.04 15.72 11.02
N LEU A 279 -2.73 15.13 12.17
CA LEU A 279 -2.48 15.82 13.43
C LEU A 279 -0.97 15.79 13.76
N GLY A 280 -0.54 16.71 14.61
CA GLY A 280 0.85 16.76 15.08
C GLY A 280 1.83 17.47 14.15
N THR A 281 1.35 18.26 13.22
CA THR A 281 2.19 19.03 12.28
C THR A 281 2.64 20.39 12.82
N LYS A 282 2.49 20.66 14.11
CA LYS A 282 2.92 21.92 14.73
C LYS A 282 4.37 21.89 15.17
#